data_8116d34fc1bfd3f6310368bcdf9a67b3
#
_entry.id   8116d34fc1bfd3f6310368bcdf9a67b3
#
_cell.length_a   1.000
_cell.length_b   1.000
_cell.length_c   1.000
_cell.angle_alpha   90.00
_cell.angle_beta   90.00
_cell.angle_gamma   90.00
#
_symmetry.space_group_name_H-M   'P 1'
#
loop_
_entity.id
_entity.type
_entity.pdbx_description
1 polymer ?
#
loop_
_entity_poly.entity_id
_entity_poly.type
_entity_poly.pdbx_seq_one_letter_code
_entity_poly.pdbx_strand_id
1 'polypeptide(L)'
;AIIGLERKANKAALQAVIARAEAVLASSDCYTASTLDGLEELLADAKEVYQKEDAVQQEVNEAVKSLTLKVAEARLKGDVDGNGKIGTSDSVLLLQYAAEMTVLDEISAESADVNGDKAADTQDAVWILQYASEKTEQ
;
A
#
# COMPACT_ATOMS: atom_id res chain seq x y z
N ALA A 1 29.28 -30.64 4.52
CA ALA A 1 29.00 -30.21 4.32
C ALA A 1 28.90 -29.34 4.23
N ILE A 2 29.07 -29.15 4.27
CA ILE A 2 28.99 -28.43 4.28
C ILE A 2 28.56 -27.75 4.06
N ILE A 3 28.70 -28.01 4.08
CA ILE A 3 28.19 -27.63 4.01
C ILE A 3 27.43 -26.70 3.83
N GLY A 4 26.55 -26.99 3.71
CA GLY A 4 25.56 -25.94 3.66
C GLY A 4 26.12 -24.59 3.89
N LEU A 5 27.29 -24.50 4.20
CA LEU A 5 28.04 -23.27 4.40
C LEU A 5 27.99 -22.40 3.16
N GLU A 6 27.93 -23.07 2.02
CA GLU A 6 27.94 -22.38 0.74
C GLU A 6 26.53 -22.03 0.29
N ARG A 7 25.57 -22.35 1.10
CA ARG A 7 24.16 -22.13 0.71
C ARG A 7 23.88 -20.66 0.54
N LYS A 8 23.37 -20.33 -0.61
CA LYS A 8 22.93 -18.97 -0.87
C LYS A 8 21.68 -18.68 -0.07
N ALA A 9 21.49 -17.42 0.27
CA ALA A 9 20.29 -17.02 0.97
C ALA A 9 19.05 -17.35 0.15
N ASN A 10 17.99 -17.73 0.84
CA ASN A 10 16.70 -17.97 0.19
C ASN A 10 16.06 -16.64 -0.10
N LYS A 11 15.89 -16.32 -1.36
CA LYS A 11 15.35 -15.03 -1.83
C LYS A 11 13.93 -15.12 -2.36
N ALA A 12 13.26 -16.25 -2.16
CA ALA A 12 11.91 -16.44 -2.68
C ALA A 12 10.93 -15.40 -2.13
N ALA A 13 10.96 -15.16 -0.81
CA ALA A 13 10.10 -14.15 -0.18
C ALA A 13 10.46 -12.76 -0.66
N LEU A 14 11.75 -12.50 -0.84
CA LEU A 14 12.23 -11.20 -1.33
C LEU A 14 11.70 -10.94 -2.74
N GLN A 15 11.79 -11.95 -3.61
CA GLN A 15 11.27 -11.82 -4.96
C GLN A 15 9.76 -11.50 -4.95
N ALA A 16 9.01 -12.19 -4.09
CA ALA A 16 7.57 -11.99 -4.00
C ALA A 16 7.24 -10.57 -3.54
N VAL A 17 7.93 -10.06 -2.53
CA VAL A 17 7.62 -8.72 -2.01
C VAL A 17 8.09 -7.64 -2.99
N ILE A 18 9.18 -7.87 -3.71
CA ILE A 18 9.62 -6.95 -4.76
C ILE A 18 8.53 -6.83 -5.82
N ALA A 19 7.96 -7.96 -6.25
CA ALA A 19 6.90 -7.96 -7.26
C ALA A 19 5.68 -7.19 -6.76
N ARG A 20 5.32 -7.35 -5.49
CA ARG A 20 4.20 -6.62 -4.89
C ARG A 20 4.45 -5.12 -4.87
N ALA A 21 5.66 -4.73 -4.46
CA ALA A 21 6.02 -3.31 -4.41
C ALA A 21 6.02 -2.70 -5.81
N GLU A 22 6.51 -3.43 -6.80
CA GLU A 22 6.50 -2.96 -8.17
C GLU A 22 5.06 -2.77 -8.68
N ALA A 23 4.17 -3.70 -8.32
CA ALA A 23 2.78 -3.60 -8.69
C ALA A 23 2.11 -2.37 -8.06
N VAL A 24 2.42 -2.10 -6.80
CA VAL A 24 1.90 -0.91 -6.12
C VAL A 24 2.38 0.36 -6.80
N LEU A 25 3.67 0.43 -7.12
CA LEU A 25 4.23 1.60 -7.79
C LEU A 25 3.68 1.77 -9.21
N ALA A 26 3.43 0.67 -9.90
CA ALA A 26 2.85 0.72 -11.24
C ALA A 26 1.41 1.26 -11.20
N SER A 27 0.74 1.11 -10.06
CA SER A 27 -0.61 1.59 -9.84
C SER A 27 -0.63 2.77 -8.87
N SER A 28 0.46 3.54 -8.81
CA SER A 28 0.61 4.61 -7.83
C SER A 28 -0.54 5.62 -7.85
N ASP A 29 -1.16 5.82 -9.01
CA ASP A 29 -2.31 6.72 -9.12
C ASP A 29 -3.51 6.26 -8.29
N CYS A 30 -3.56 4.97 -7.97
CA CYS A 30 -4.65 4.39 -7.20
C CYS A 30 -4.41 4.44 -5.70
N TYR A 31 -3.22 4.87 -5.28
CA TYR A 31 -2.83 4.88 -3.87
C TYR A 31 -2.66 6.30 -3.36
N THR A 32 -2.85 6.45 -2.05
CA THR A 32 -2.62 7.72 -1.38
C THR A 32 -1.14 8.02 -1.37
N ALA A 33 -0.75 9.14 -1.98
CA ALA A 33 0.65 9.45 -2.29
C ALA A 33 1.56 9.41 -1.06
N SER A 34 1.11 9.96 0.06
CA SER A 34 1.96 10.00 1.25
C SER A 34 2.31 8.61 1.78
N THR A 35 1.44 7.62 1.52
CA THR A 35 1.70 6.25 2.00
C THR A 35 2.73 5.52 1.14
N LEU A 36 3.04 6.07 -0.04
CA LEU A 36 4.06 5.49 -0.92
C LEU A 36 5.43 6.16 -0.75
N ASP A 37 5.50 7.18 0.09
CA ASP A 37 6.73 7.94 0.29
C ASP A 37 7.81 7.01 0.83
N GLY A 38 8.94 6.95 0.13
CA GLY A 38 10.05 6.08 0.52
C GLY A 38 9.97 4.65 -0.02
N LEU A 39 8.86 4.28 -0.64
CA LEU A 39 8.71 2.92 -1.18
C LEU A 39 9.72 2.64 -2.30
N GLU A 40 9.94 3.61 -3.18
CA GLU A 40 10.90 3.45 -4.27
C GLU A 40 12.31 3.17 -3.76
N GLU A 41 12.72 3.87 -2.70
CA GLU A 41 14.04 3.67 -2.10
C GLU A 41 14.17 2.28 -1.52
N LEU A 42 13.16 1.85 -0.76
CA LEU A 42 13.18 0.53 -0.16
C LEU A 42 13.15 -0.56 -1.22
N LEU A 43 12.41 -0.32 -2.30
CA LEU A 43 12.37 -1.26 -3.41
C LEU A 43 13.74 -1.38 -4.08
N ALA A 44 14.41 -0.24 -4.30
CA ALA A 44 15.74 -0.23 -4.89
C ALA A 44 16.73 -1.00 -4.00
N ASP A 45 16.68 -0.78 -2.70
CA ASP A 45 17.52 -1.49 -1.75
C ASP A 45 17.25 -3.00 -1.78
N ALA A 46 15.98 -3.37 -1.85
CA ALA A 46 15.60 -4.78 -1.91
C ALA A 46 16.11 -5.44 -3.19
N LYS A 47 16.05 -4.73 -4.30
CA LYS A 47 16.56 -5.25 -5.57
C LYS A 47 18.07 -5.43 -5.54
N GLU A 48 18.78 -4.53 -4.87
CA GLU A 48 20.22 -4.65 -4.68
C GLU A 48 20.55 -5.93 -3.93
N VAL A 49 19.85 -6.18 -2.83
CA VAL A 49 20.04 -7.39 -2.04
C VAL A 49 19.71 -8.63 -2.89
N TYR A 50 18.64 -8.55 -3.67
CA TYR A 50 18.22 -9.66 -4.51
C TYR A 50 19.31 -10.04 -5.53
N GLN A 51 19.96 -9.04 -6.10
CA GLN A 51 20.99 -9.25 -7.12
C GLN A 51 22.35 -9.58 -6.54
N LYS A 52 22.53 -9.41 -5.25
CA LYS A 52 23.80 -9.63 -4.58
C LYS A 52 24.03 -11.12 -4.40
N GLU A 53 25.08 -11.64 -5.01
CA GLU A 53 25.37 -13.08 -4.96
C GLU A 53 25.74 -13.57 -3.57
N ASP A 54 26.41 -12.74 -2.80
CA ASP A 54 26.88 -13.11 -1.48
C ASP A 54 26.00 -12.57 -0.35
N ALA A 55 24.76 -12.21 -0.65
CA ALA A 55 23.82 -11.75 0.37
C ALA A 55 23.64 -12.84 1.42
N VAL A 56 23.64 -12.43 2.69
CA VAL A 56 23.37 -13.36 3.78
C VAL A 56 21.88 -13.38 4.08
N GLN A 57 21.41 -14.46 4.70
CA GLN A 57 19.98 -14.62 4.95
C GLN A 57 19.41 -13.51 5.82
N GLN A 58 20.18 -13.03 6.80
CA GLN A 58 19.73 -11.92 7.65
C GLN A 58 19.45 -10.67 6.82
N GLU A 59 20.34 -10.36 5.89
CA GLU A 59 20.21 -9.21 4.99
C GLU A 59 18.94 -9.33 4.15
N VAL A 60 18.71 -10.52 3.61
CA VAL A 60 17.51 -10.82 2.81
C VAL A 60 16.24 -10.65 3.68
N ASN A 61 16.28 -11.22 4.89
CA ASN A 61 15.13 -11.15 5.80
C ASN A 61 14.79 -9.71 6.18
N GLU A 62 15.81 -8.89 6.39
CA GLU A 62 15.61 -7.48 6.73
C GLU A 62 14.98 -6.71 5.57
N ALA A 63 15.43 -6.99 4.35
CA ALA A 63 14.88 -6.36 3.16
C ALA A 63 13.41 -6.77 2.98
N VAL A 64 13.11 -8.06 3.16
CA VAL A 64 11.73 -8.54 3.09
C VAL A 64 10.85 -7.84 4.11
N LYS A 65 11.32 -7.76 5.35
CA LYS A 65 10.55 -7.15 6.41
C LYS A 65 10.27 -5.68 6.15
N SER A 66 11.32 -4.93 5.80
CA SER A 66 11.19 -3.49 5.57
C SER A 66 10.24 -3.19 4.41
N LEU A 67 10.39 -3.92 3.32
CA LEU A 67 9.56 -3.69 2.15
C LEU A 67 8.12 -4.15 2.39
N THR A 68 7.94 -5.28 3.08
CA THR A 68 6.60 -5.78 3.41
C THR A 68 5.84 -4.77 4.26
N LEU A 69 6.51 -4.20 5.27
CA LEU A 69 5.87 -3.20 6.14
C LEU A 69 5.50 -1.95 5.34
N LYS A 70 6.37 -1.54 4.44
CA LYS A 70 6.09 -0.35 3.64
C LYS A 70 4.94 -0.58 2.67
N VAL A 71 4.90 -1.74 2.02
CA VAL A 71 3.80 -2.08 1.12
C VAL A 71 2.48 -2.13 1.90
N ALA A 72 2.52 -2.65 3.12
CA ALA A 72 1.33 -2.73 3.97
C ALA A 72 0.80 -1.34 4.37
N GLU A 73 1.66 -0.33 4.39
CA GLU A 73 1.25 1.04 4.68
C GLU A 73 0.54 1.72 3.51
N ALA A 74 0.72 1.19 2.29
CA ALA A 74 0.11 1.78 1.11
C ALA A 74 -1.41 1.73 1.23
N ARG A 75 -2.04 2.88 1.10
CA ARG A 75 -3.49 3.02 1.24
C ARG A 75 -4.11 3.38 -0.11
N LEU A 76 -5.07 2.59 -0.56
CA LEU A 76 -5.80 2.91 -1.78
C LEU A 76 -6.57 4.22 -1.61
N LYS A 77 -6.62 5.02 -2.65
CA LYS A 77 -7.47 6.22 -2.65
C LYS A 77 -8.91 5.77 -2.56
N GLY A 78 -9.64 6.31 -1.63
CA GLY A 78 -11.02 5.91 -1.37
C GLY A 78 -11.17 4.85 -0.30
N ASP A 79 -10.08 4.24 0.14
CA ASP A 79 -10.08 3.28 1.24
C ASP A 79 -9.99 4.05 2.56
N VAL A 80 -11.09 4.66 2.95
CA VAL A 80 -11.13 5.58 4.08
C VAL A 80 -10.91 4.85 5.40
N ASP A 81 -11.46 3.64 5.53
CA ASP A 81 -11.35 2.88 6.77
C ASP A 81 -10.07 2.01 6.85
N GLY A 82 -9.30 1.95 5.78
CA GLY A 82 -8.03 1.25 5.80
C GLY A 82 -8.11 -0.27 5.75
N ASN A 83 -9.22 -0.82 5.29
CA ASN A 83 -9.41 -2.27 5.26
C ASN A 83 -8.83 -2.95 4.00
N GLY A 84 -8.23 -2.17 3.11
CA GLY A 84 -7.64 -2.70 1.88
C GLY A 84 -8.58 -2.77 0.70
N LYS A 85 -9.81 -2.34 0.87
CA LYS A 85 -10.82 -2.38 -0.19
C LYS A 85 -11.62 -1.09 -0.21
N ILE A 86 -12.03 -0.70 -1.40
CA ILE A 86 -12.91 0.47 -1.56
C ILE A 86 -14.33 -0.07 -1.63
N GLY A 87 -15.14 0.30 -0.66
CA GLY A 87 -16.51 -0.20 -0.58
C GLY A 87 -17.45 0.81 0.05
N THR A 88 -18.71 0.39 0.24
CA THR A 88 -19.74 1.26 0.81
C THR A 88 -19.39 1.71 2.22
N SER A 89 -18.64 0.90 2.98
CA SER A 89 -18.24 1.30 4.33
C SER A 89 -17.36 2.55 4.31
N ASP A 90 -16.55 2.72 3.26
CA ASP A 90 -15.72 3.91 3.11
C ASP A 90 -16.58 5.14 2.88
N SER A 91 -17.58 5.01 2.03
CA SER A 91 -18.53 6.10 1.76
C SER A 91 -19.27 6.50 3.03
N VAL A 92 -19.76 5.51 3.79
CA VAL A 92 -20.48 5.77 5.04
C VAL A 92 -19.58 6.50 6.04
N LEU A 93 -18.35 6.04 6.20
CA LEU A 93 -17.41 6.68 7.12
C LEU A 93 -17.16 8.13 6.72
N LEU A 94 -16.98 8.36 5.42
CA LEU A 94 -16.72 9.70 4.91
C LEU A 94 -17.94 10.61 5.11
N LEU A 95 -19.15 10.09 4.90
CA LEU A 95 -20.37 10.86 5.17
C LEU A 95 -20.48 11.23 6.64
N GLN A 96 -20.11 10.32 7.54
CA GLN A 96 -20.07 10.60 8.96
C GLN A 96 -19.08 11.71 9.27
N TYR A 97 -17.91 11.67 8.64
CA TYR A 97 -16.91 12.71 8.80
C TYR A 97 -17.44 14.06 8.30
N ALA A 98 -18.07 14.08 7.13
CA ALA A 98 -18.62 15.31 6.55
C ALA A 98 -19.72 15.88 7.44
N ALA A 99 -20.47 15.03 8.15
CA ALA A 99 -21.51 15.44 9.08
C ALA A 99 -20.98 15.76 10.48
N GLU A 100 -19.64 15.72 10.64
CA GLU A 100 -18.97 16.00 11.90
C GLU A 100 -19.31 14.99 13.01
N MET A 101 -19.69 13.78 12.61
CA MET A 101 -20.02 12.71 13.55
C MET A 101 -18.80 11.89 13.95
N THR A 102 -17.72 12.00 13.20
CA THR A 102 -16.49 11.29 13.49
C THR A 102 -15.30 12.10 13.00
N VAL A 103 -14.10 11.64 13.32
CA VAL A 103 -12.87 12.27 12.84
C VAL A 103 -12.07 11.26 12.02
N LEU A 104 -11.22 11.76 11.13
CA LEU A 104 -10.32 10.94 10.33
C LEU A 104 -8.88 11.34 10.64
N ASP A 105 -7.98 10.36 10.66
CA ASP A 105 -6.56 10.71 10.77
C ASP A 105 -6.07 11.27 9.43
N GLU A 106 -4.83 11.76 9.39
CA GLU A 106 -4.30 12.40 8.20
C GLU A 106 -4.32 11.52 6.97
N ILE A 107 -3.96 10.24 7.14
CA ILE A 107 -3.91 9.30 6.03
C ILE A 107 -5.32 8.99 5.53
N SER A 108 -6.25 8.78 6.44
CA SER A 108 -7.64 8.51 6.05
C SER A 108 -8.27 9.71 5.34
N ALA A 109 -8.00 10.91 5.82
CA ALA A 109 -8.52 12.13 5.19
C ALA A 109 -7.93 12.32 3.79
N GLU A 110 -6.63 12.06 3.63
CA GLU A 110 -5.99 12.17 2.33
C GLU A 110 -6.55 11.10 1.37
N SER A 111 -6.73 9.88 1.87
CA SER A 111 -7.29 8.78 1.10
C SER A 111 -8.72 9.09 0.67
N ALA A 112 -9.48 9.76 1.52
CA ALA A 112 -10.87 10.11 1.24
C ALA A 112 -11.02 11.16 0.14
N ASP A 113 -10.00 11.98 -0.08
CA ASP A 113 -10.02 13.02 -1.11
C ASP A 113 -9.73 12.41 -2.48
N VAL A 114 -10.74 11.77 -3.06
CA VAL A 114 -10.56 11.05 -4.33
C VAL A 114 -10.57 11.95 -5.55
N ASN A 115 -11.14 13.15 -5.43
CA ASN A 115 -11.17 14.09 -6.57
C ASN A 115 -10.02 15.08 -6.59
N GLY A 116 -9.17 15.07 -5.55
CA GLY A 116 -7.97 15.89 -5.51
C GLY A 116 -8.20 17.36 -5.20
N ASP A 117 -9.35 17.72 -4.65
CA ASP A 117 -9.66 19.13 -4.33
C ASP A 117 -9.17 19.54 -2.93
N LYS A 118 -8.48 18.63 -2.24
CA LYS A 118 -7.91 18.82 -0.91
C LYS A 118 -8.97 18.91 0.20
N ALA A 119 -10.15 18.38 -0.08
CA ALA A 119 -11.22 18.31 0.92
C ALA A 119 -11.85 16.93 0.85
N ALA A 120 -12.07 16.34 2.02
CA ALA A 120 -12.79 15.07 2.13
C ALA A 120 -14.26 15.44 2.42
N ASP A 121 -15.12 15.31 1.43
CA ASP A 121 -16.49 15.77 1.55
C ASP A 121 -17.48 14.81 0.87
N THR A 122 -18.75 15.24 0.78
CA THR A 122 -19.80 14.39 0.25
C THR A 122 -19.60 14.05 -1.23
N GLN A 123 -18.91 14.90 -1.99
CA GLN A 123 -18.61 14.59 -3.40
C GLN A 123 -17.70 13.37 -3.50
N ASP A 124 -16.73 13.27 -2.61
CA ASP A 124 -15.84 12.10 -2.55
C ASP A 124 -16.65 10.86 -2.16
N ALA A 125 -17.57 11.00 -1.22
CA ALA A 125 -18.41 9.87 -0.80
C ALA A 125 -19.25 9.34 -1.95
N VAL A 126 -19.78 10.22 -2.78
CA VAL A 126 -20.56 9.84 -3.97
C VAL A 126 -19.66 9.07 -4.95
N TRP A 127 -18.46 9.56 -5.18
CA TRP A 127 -17.52 8.89 -6.07
C TRP A 127 -17.20 7.48 -5.56
N ILE A 128 -16.92 7.36 -4.27
CA ILE A 128 -16.60 6.08 -3.65
C ILE A 128 -17.77 5.11 -3.79
N LEU A 129 -18.98 5.61 -3.56
CA LEU A 129 -20.19 4.80 -3.64
C LEU A 129 -20.40 4.29 -5.07
N GLN A 130 -20.19 5.15 -6.06
CA GLN A 130 -20.31 4.76 -7.47
C GLN A 130 -19.29 3.71 -7.84
N TYR A 131 -18.06 3.89 -7.40
CA TYR A 131 -17.00 2.93 -7.66
C TYR A 131 -17.34 1.56 -7.05
N ALA A 132 -17.79 1.56 -5.80
CA ALA A 132 -18.14 0.33 -5.10
C ALA A 132 -19.30 -0.40 -5.79
N SER A 133 -20.27 0.37 -6.27
CA SER A 133 -21.43 -0.18 -6.97
C SER A 133 -21.02 -0.86 -8.28
N GLU A 134 -20.14 -0.22 -9.04
CA GLU A 134 -19.63 -0.77 -10.28
C GLU A 134 -18.87 -2.08 -10.05
N LYS A 135 -18.04 -2.11 -9.01
CA LYS A 135 -17.30 -3.31 -8.68
C LYS A 135 -18.21 -4.46 -8.27
N THR A 136 -19.27 -4.13 -7.55
CA THR A 136 -20.21 -5.14 -7.05
C THR A 136 -20.98 -5.79 -8.20
N GLU A 137 -21.23 -5.05 -9.26
CA GLU A 137 -21.97 -5.55 -10.40
C GLU A 137 -21.15 -6.49 -11.27
N GLN A 138 -19.86 -6.54 -11.07
CA GLN A 138 -18.98 -7.42 -11.80
C GLN A 138 -18.75 -8.73 -11.04
#